data_8a3223d2c44c000f3750fba9a55593d1
#
_entry.id   8a3223d2c44c000f3750fba9a55593d1
#
_cell.length_a   1.000
_cell.length_b   1.000
_cell.length_c   1.000
_cell.angle_alpha   90.00
_cell.angle_beta   90.00
_cell.angle_gamma   90.00
#
_symmetry.space_group_name_H-M   'P 1'
#
loop_
_entity.id
_entity.type
_entity.pdbx_description
1 polymer ?
#
loop_
_entity_poly.entity_id
_entity_poly.type
_entity_poly.pdbx_seq_one_letter_code
_entity_poly.pdbx_strand_id
1 'polypeptide(L)'
;MRCFVRNLMLILFFGSICLVPSFSEAAEASAASKIAVINMQKVVRESKVGRKATSQLNQQFEHLQKILQAKQDAIKAFKDDFEKKAPLMSEEARTEKELEYKKMVRDFKEQSDDAQLEMRKAEAKVMEPILKVLEKVVTKIGESGGYSIILESNMPGLYYVSPAIDITDSVIKAYDQESAGQSQPSKSK
;
A
#
# COMPACT_ATOMS: atom_id res chain seq x y z
N MET A 1 23.95 -46.62 -92.57
CA MET A 1 24.92 -47.58 -92.00
C MET A 1 25.62 -46.90 -90.86
N ARG A 2 25.23 -47.32 -89.74
CA ARG A 2 26.10 -47.96 -88.74
C ARG A 2 27.11 -47.03 -88.13
N CYS A 3 26.78 -46.75 -86.95
CA CYS A 3 27.41 -47.35 -85.79
C CYS A 3 28.65 -46.65 -85.26
N PHE A 4 28.57 -46.39 -84.06
CA PHE A 4 29.69 -46.47 -83.11
C PHE A 4 30.75 -45.35 -83.19
N VAL A 5 30.68 -44.56 -82.29
CA VAL A 5 31.53 -44.38 -81.09
C VAL A 5 30.98 -43.21 -80.34
N ARG A 6 30.17 -43.33 -79.56
CA ARG A 6 30.14 -43.60 -78.11
C ARG A 6 31.55 -43.52 -77.51
N ASN A 7 31.72 -42.53 -76.86
CA ASN A 7 32.24 -42.60 -75.52
C ASN A 7 33.27 -41.59 -75.18
N LEU A 8 33.17 -41.25 -74.04
CA LEU A 8 34.20 -40.77 -73.15
C LEU A 8 34.50 -39.28 -73.24
N MET A 9 33.57 -38.47 -72.70
CA MET A 9 34.02 -37.24 -72.12
C MET A 9 33.53 -37.21 -70.70
N LEU A 10 34.41 -37.68 -69.85
CA LEU A 10 34.30 -37.66 -68.40
C LEU A 10 34.41 -36.22 -67.98
N ILE A 11 33.28 -35.57 -67.81
CA ILE A 11 33.23 -34.23 -67.21
C ILE A 11 33.31 -34.42 -65.72
N LEU A 12 34.45 -34.12 -65.16
CA LEU A 12 34.69 -33.90 -63.74
C LEU A 12 33.85 -32.69 -63.29
N PHE A 13 32.63 -32.99 -62.88
CA PHE A 13 31.84 -32.00 -62.14
C PHE A 13 32.38 -31.93 -60.70
N PHE A 14 33.28 -31.02 -60.48
CA PHE A 14 33.78 -30.66 -59.18
C PHE A 14 32.65 -30.03 -58.45
N GLY A 15 31.91 -30.84 -57.64
CA GLY A 15 30.87 -30.40 -56.78
C GLY A 15 31.48 -29.52 -55.69
N SER A 16 31.41 -28.22 -55.89
CA SER A 16 31.64 -27.23 -54.81
C SER A 16 30.53 -27.36 -53.82
N ILE A 17 30.73 -28.16 -52.79
CA ILE A 17 29.90 -28.16 -51.59
C ILE A 17 30.09 -26.82 -50.91
N CYS A 18 29.18 -25.86 -51.16
CA CYS A 18 29.02 -24.69 -50.37
C CYS A 18 28.62 -25.11 -48.95
N LEU A 19 29.59 -25.17 -48.07
CA LEU A 19 29.39 -25.23 -46.62
C LEU A 19 28.76 -23.91 -46.20
N VAL A 20 27.44 -23.82 -46.21
CA VAL A 20 26.72 -22.70 -45.62
C VAL A 20 26.83 -22.89 -44.10
N PRO A 21 27.53 -22.00 -43.37
CA PRO A 21 27.46 -22.05 -41.92
C PRO A 21 26.00 -21.77 -41.54
N SER A 22 25.31 -22.77 -41.02
CA SER A 22 24.04 -22.58 -40.36
C SER A 22 24.33 -21.71 -39.14
N PHE A 23 24.13 -20.42 -39.29
CA PHE A 23 23.95 -19.56 -38.14
C PHE A 23 22.71 -20.07 -37.45
N SER A 24 22.93 -20.91 -36.47
CA SER A 24 21.93 -21.22 -35.46
C SER A 24 21.74 -19.92 -34.69
N GLU A 25 20.81 -19.13 -35.14
CA GLU A 25 20.25 -18.02 -34.39
C GLU A 25 19.62 -18.67 -33.13
N ALA A 26 20.46 -18.76 -32.10
CA ALA A 26 19.93 -19.05 -30.77
C ALA A 26 18.94 -17.93 -30.52
N ALA A 27 17.65 -18.19 -30.79
CA ALA A 27 16.56 -17.40 -30.26
C ALA A 27 16.77 -17.43 -28.76
N GLU A 28 17.45 -16.42 -28.20
CA GLU A 28 17.36 -16.11 -26.80
C GLU A 28 15.87 -16.03 -26.56
N ALA A 29 15.33 -17.05 -25.93
CA ALA A 29 13.98 -17.04 -25.45
C ALA A 29 13.93 -15.85 -24.49
N SER A 30 13.50 -14.71 -25.01
CA SER A 30 13.19 -13.53 -24.23
C SER A 30 12.21 -14.02 -23.19
N ALA A 31 12.72 -14.32 -22.00
CA ALA A 31 11.89 -14.72 -20.88
C ALA A 31 10.87 -13.61 -20.73
N ALA A 32 9.62 -13.89 -21.13
CA ALA A 32 8.55 -12.91 -21.11
C ALA A 32 8.51 -12.31 -19.69
N SER A 33 8.82 -11.03 -19.58
CA SER A 33 8.89 -10.35 -18.29
C SER A 33 7.56 -10.48 -17.59
N LYS A 34 7.53 -11.22 -16.48
CA LYS A 34 6.32 -11.47 -15.71
C LYS A 34 6.03 -10.24 -14.85
N ILE A 35 4.93 -9.57 -15.15
CA ILE A 35 4.47 -8.38 -14.43
C ILE A 35 3.28 -8.75 -13.57
N ALA A 36 3.23 -8.20 -12.37
CA ALA A 36 2.07 -8.30 -11.48
C ALA A 36 1.72 -6.93 -10.91
N VAL A 37 0.50 -6.84 -10.37
CA VAL A 37 0.07 -5.70 -9.57
C VAL A 37 -0.49 -6.15 -8.24
N ILE A 38 -0.39 -5.25 -7.25
CA ILE A 38 -0.98 -5.41 -5.93
C ILE A 38 -1.72 -4.15 -5.53
N ASN A 39 -2.78 -4.30 -4.76
CA ASN A 39 -3.46 -3.20 -4.09
C ASN A 39 -3.07 -3.19 -2.61
N MET A 40 -2.10 -2.33 -2.26
CA MET A 40 -1.60 -2.26 -0.89
C MET A 40 -2.69 -1.84 0.11
N GLN A 41 -3.59 -0.94 -0.28
CA GLN A 41 -4.72 -0.53 0.56
C GLN A 41 -5.65 -1.72 0.85
N LYS A 42 -5.94 -2.56 -0.16
CA LYS A 42 -6.73 -3.78 0.01
C LYS A 42 -6.02 -4.76 0.94
N VAL A 43 -4.70 -4.94 0.79
CA VAL A 43 -3.91 -5.82 1.69
C VAL A 43 -4.02 -5.35 3.13
N VAL A 44 -3.80 -4.06 3.41
CA VAL A 44 -3.94 -3.51 4.77
C VAL A 44 -5.36 -3.68 5.29
N ARG A 45 -6.39 -3.36 4.49
CA ARG A 45 -7.78 -3.42 4.92
C ARG A 45 -8.26 -4.84 5.19
N GLU A 46 -7.81 -5.83 4.42
CA GLU A 46 -8.36 -7.18 4.43
C GLU A 46 -7.51 -8.21 5.16
N SER A 47 -6.23 -7.93 5.43
CA SER A 47 -5.38 -8.79 6.24
C SER A 47 -5.83 -8.80 7.71
N LYS A 48 -5.52 -9.88 8.42
CA LYS A 48 -5.85 -10.02 9.85
C LYS A 48 -5.19 -8.93 10.70
N VAL A 49 -3.92 -8.65 10.43
CA VAL A 49 -3.16 -7.62 11.15
C VAL A 49 -3.68 -6.22 10.83
N GLY A 50 -3.96 -5.94 9.55
CA GLY A 50 -4.50 -4.65 9.12
C GLY A 50 -5.88 -4.37 9.73
N ARG A 51 -6.79 -5.36 9.72
CA ARG A 51 -8.08 -5.21 10.40
C ARG A 51 -7.96 -4.93 11.90
N LYS A 52 -7.05 -5.64 12.58
CA LYS A 52 -6.78 -5.39 14.01
C LYS A 52 -6.25 -3.97 14.24
N ALA A 53 -5.30 -3.55 13.42
CA ALA A 53 -4.72 -2.21 13.44
C ALA A 53 -5.77 -1.12 13.22
N THR A 54 -6.61 -1.28 12.18
CA THR A 54 -7.71 -0.36 11.88
C THR A 54 -8.70 -0.29 13.04
N SER A 55 -9.05 -1.44 13.64
CA SER A 55 -9.95 -1.46 14.81
C SER A 55 -9.38 -0.70 16.01
N GLN A 56 -8.08 -0.84 16.28
CA GLN A 56 -7.44 -0.09 17.37
C GLN A 56 -7.40 1.42 17.09
N LEU A 57 -7.09 1.83 15.87
CA LEU A 57 -7.12 3.24 15.48
C LEU A 57 -8.52 3.83 15.56
N ASN A 58 -9.54 3.09 15.15
CA ASN A 58 -10.94 3.53 15.26
C ASN A 58 -11.36 3.73 16.70
N GLN A 59 -11.00 2.82 17.61
CA GLN A 59 -11.29 2.97 19.04
C GLN A 59 -10.62 4.22 19.63
N GLN A 60 -9.36 4.50 19.26
CA GLN A 60 -8.67 5.70 19.71
C GLN A 60 -9.32 6.96 19.13
N PHE A 61 -9.66 6.94 17.84
CA PHE A 61 -10.38 8.04 17.19
C PHE A 61 -11.73 8.34 17.88
N GLU A 62 -12.54 7.31 18.12
CA GLU A 62 -13.83 7.47 18.81
C GLU A 62 -13.65 8.03 20.23
N HIS A 63 -12.61 7.61 20.93
CA HIS A 63 -12.31 8.14 22.26
C HIS A 63 -11.99 9.64 22.22
N LEU A 64 -11.08 10.06 21.34
CA LEU A 64 -10.71 11.47 21.15
C LEU A 64 -11.90 12.30 20.67
N GLN A 65 -12.70 11.76 19.75
CA GLN A 65 -13.90 12.43 19.26
C GLN A 65 -14.91 12.69 20.38
N LYS A 66 -15.15 11.71 21.28
CA LYS A 66 -16.03 11.89 22.44
C LYS A 66 -15.54 12.99 23.39
N ILE A 67 -14.22 13.05 23.63
CA ILE A 67 -13.64 14.10 24.48
C ILE A 67 -13.84 15.48 23.84
N LEU A 68 -13.56 15.62 22.55
CA LEU A 68 -13.72 16.89 21.83
C LEU A 68 -15.18 17.31 21.77
N GLN A 69 -16.08 16.37 21.50
CA GLN A 69 -17.54 16.64 21.50
C GLN A 69 -18.03 17.14 22.87
N ALA A 70 -17.65 16.48 23.97
CA ALA A 70 -18.04 16.90 25.32
C ALA A 70 -17.54 18.33 25.61
N LYS A 71 -16.33 18.69 25.20
CA LYS A 71 -15.81 20.06 25.37
C LYS A 71 -16.57 21.06 24.51
N GLN A 72 -16.89 20.72 23.29
CA GLN A 72 -17.67 21.59 22.40
C GLN A 72 -19.06 21.85 22.99
N ASP A 73 -19.69 20.81 23.51
CA ASP A 73 -21.01 20.93 24.17
C ASP A 73 -20.93 21.80 25.42
N ALA A 74 -19.85 21.67 26.23
CA ALA A 74 -19.61 22.52 27.39
C ALA A 74 -19.41 23.99 26.99
N ILE A 75 -18.64 24.28 25.94
CA ILE A 75 -18.45 25.64 25.42
C ILE A 75 -19.80 26.23 24.98
N LYS A 76 -20.60 25.45 24.26
CA LYS A 76 -21.91 25.86 23.79
C LYS A 76 -22.85 26.17 24.99
N ALA A 77 -22.93 25.26 25.97
CA ALA A 77 -23.72 25.45 27.14
C ALA A 77 -23.31 26.69 27.94
N PHE A 78 -21.99 26.92 28.09
CA PHE A 78 -21.43 28.10 28.72
C PHE A 78 -21.85 29.39 27.98
N LYS A 79 -21.72 29.38 26.67
CA LYS A 79 -22.11 30.50 25.81
C LYS A 79 -23.61 30.84 25.98
N ASP A 80 -24.46 29.81 25.88
CA ASP A 80 -25.90 29.94 25.94
C ASP A 80 -26.34 30.45 27.34
N ASP A 81 -25.69 30.01 28.43
CA ASP A 81 -25.93 30.49 29.79
C ASP A 81 -25.45 31.93 29.98
N PHE A 82 -24.24 32.24 29.48
CA PHE A 82 -23.67 33.58 29.52
C PHE A 82 -24.55 34.59 28.79
N GLU A 83 -24.99 34.30 27.58
CA GLU A 83 -25.83 35.20 26.78
C GLU A 83 -27.18 35.52 27.51
N LYS A 84 -27.75 34.55 28.21
CA LYS A 84 -28.98 34.74 28.97
C LYS A 84 -28.78 35.62 30.22
N LYS A 85 -27.62 35.50 30.89
CA LYS A 85 -27.32 36.18 32.16
C LYS A 85 -26.62 37.52 31.99
N ALA A 86 -25.92 37.73 30.86
CA ALA A 86 -25.10 38.93 30.58
C ALA A 86 -25.86 40.25 30.83
N PRO A 87 -27.16 40.42 30.48
CA PRO A 87 -27.90 41.66 30.74
C PRO A 87 -28.08 41.99 32.23
N LEU A 88 -27.94 41.00 33.10
CA LEU A 88 -28.13 41.13 34.56
C LEU A 88 -26.80 41.17 35.31
N MET A 89 -25.66 41.06 34.64
CA MET A 89 -24.32 41.04 35.24
C MET A 89 -23.74 42.43 35.36
N SER A 90 -22.85 42.65 36.38
CA SER A 90 -21.98 43.81 36.40
C SER A 90 -20.96 43.74 35.25
N GLU A 91 -20.36 44.89 34.92
CA GLU A 91 -19.35 44.98 33.85
C GLU A 91 -18.13 44.08 34.13
N GLU A 92 -17.70 44.05 35.39
CA GLU A 92 -16.57 43.20 35.83
C GLU A 92 -16.92 41.72 35.66
N ALA A 93 -18.11 41.29 36.13
CA ALA A 93 -18.53 39.90 35.99
C ALA A 93 -18.71 39.47 34.53
N ARG A 94 -19.18 40.38 33.67
CA ARG A 94 -19.28 40.14 32.23
C ARG A 94 -17.90 39.94 31.60
N THR A 95 -16.96 40.84 31.89
CA THR A 95 -15.60 40.76 31.41
C THR A 95 -14.91 39.47 31.82
N GLU A 96 -15.09 39.04 33.08
CA GLU A 96 -14.55 37.77 33.57
C GLU A 96 -15.12 36.57 32.78
N LYS A 97 -16.43 36.54 32.55
CA LYS A 97 -17.07 35.47 31.78
C LYS A 97 -16.65 35.46 30.30
N GLU A 98 -16.46 36.62 29.71
CA GLU A 98 -15.91 36.71 28.36
C GLU A 98 -14.47 36.14 28.24
N LEU A 99 -13.63 36.42 29.25
CA LEU A 99 -12.28 35.88 29.32
C LEU A 99 -12.30 34.36 29.50
N GLU A 100 -13.21 33.86 30.38
CA GLU A 100 -13.40 32.43 30.57
C GLU A 100 -13.84 31.74 29.29
N TYR A 101 -14.82 32.29 28.57
CA TYR A 101 -15.26 31.79 27.28
C TYR A 101 -14.11 31.75 26.25
N LYS A 102 -13.36 32.85 26.12
CA LYS A 102 -12.20 32.92 25.20
C LYS A 102 -11.15 31.88 25.54
N LYS A 103 -10.92 31.63 26.83
CA LYS A 103 -10.02 30.58 27.30
C LYS A 103 -10.52 29.21 26.90
N MET A 104 -11.80 28.88 27.14
CA MET A 104 -12.41 27.60 26.78
C MET A 104 -12.27 27.33 25.28
N VAL A 105 -12.51 28.33 24.41
CA VAL A 105 -12.40 28.22 22.97
C VAL A 105 -10.94 27.97 22.54
N ARG A 106 -10.00 28.68 23.15
CA ARG A 106 -8.58 28.49 22.88
C ARG A 106 -8.11 27.07 23.27
N ASP A 107 -8.45 26.65 24.49
CA ASP A 107 -8.08 25.36 25.06
C ASP A 107 -8.69 24.19 24.23
N PHE A 108 -9.91 24.40 23.71
CA PHE A 108 -10.53 23.45 22.78
C PHE A 108 -9.75 23.35 21.45
N LYS A 109 -9.36 24.49 20.89
CA LYS A 109 -8.57 24.50 19.64
C LYS A 109 -7.24 23.77 19.82
N GLU A 110 -6.51 24.08 20.88
CA GLU A 110 -5.24 23.43 21.22
C GLU A 110 -5.42 21.92 21.36
N GLN A 111 -6.43 21.47 22.10
CA GLN A 111 -6.72 20.06 22.26
C GLN A 111 -7.15 19.37 20.96
N SER A 112 -7.86 20.07 20.07
CA SER A 112 -8.21 19.54 18.74
C SER A 112 -6.96 19.33 17.87
N ASP A 113 -6.04 20.29 17.91
CA ASP A 113 -4.77 20.22 17.19
C ASP A 113 -3.89 19.06 17.74
N ASP A 114 -3.83 18.92 19.06
CA ASP A 114 -3.13 17.82 19.74
C ASP A 114 -3.74 16.46 19.38
N ALA A 115 -5.06 16.34 19.41
CA ALA A 115 -5.76 15.11 19.04
C ALA A 115 -5.45 14.69 17.58
N GLN A 116 -5.40 15.65 16.65
CA GLN A 116 -5.02 15.38 15.27
C GLN A 116 -3.57 14.90 15.17
N LEU A 117 -2.66 15.52 15.92
CA LEU A 117 -1.25 15.12 15.96
C LEU A 117 -1.09 13.71 16.56
N GLU A 118 -1.81 13.43 17.65
CA GLU A 118 -1.83 12.11 18.30
C GLU A 118 -2.30 11.03 17.31
N MET A 119 -3.41 11.28 16.59
CA MET A 119 -3.92 10.34 15.58
C MET A 119 -2.91 10.08 14.47
N ARG A 120 -2.27 11.12 13.92
CA ARG A 120 -1.23 10.94 12.90
C ARG A 120 -0.05 10.10 13.40
N LYS A 121 0.38 10.32 14.65
CA LYS A 121 1.45 9.53 15.27
C LYS A 121 1.02 8.09 15.51
N ALA A 122 -0.21 7.86 15.96
CA ALA A 122 -0.76 6.53 16.17
C ALA A 122 -0.86 5.76 14.86
N GLU A 123 -1.36 6.39 13.79
CA GLU A 123 -1.44 5.82 12.46
C GLU A 123 -0.04 5.44 11.92
N ALA A 124 0.91 6.36 11.96
CA ALA A 124 2.28 6.09 11.52
C ALA A 124 2.92 4.92 12.28
N LYS A 125 2.77 4.91 13.63
CA LYS A 125 3.29 3.84 14.50
C LYS A 125 2.70 2.46 14.19
N VAL A 126 1.44 2.41 13.82
CA VAL A 126 0.74 1.17 13.47
C VAL A 126 1.06 0.73 12.05
N MET A 127 1.16 1.68 11.11
CA MET A 127 1.39 1.39 9.69
C MET A 127 2.83 0.98 9.38
N GLU A 128 3.82 1.56 10.06
CA GLU A 128 5.24 1.27 9.80
C GLU A 128 5.59 -0.23 9.86
N PRO A 129 5.26 -0.98 10.93
CA PRO A 129 5.55 -2.41 10.98
C PRO A 129 4.76 -3.21 9.94
N ILE A 130 3.53 -2.80 9.61
CA ILE A 130 2.71 -3.45 8.59
C ILE A 130 3.41 -3.35 7.23
N LEU A 131 3.83 -2.16 6.84
CA LEU A 131 4.51 -1.93 5.57
C LEU A 131 5.85 -2.67 5.47
N LYS A 132 6.63 -2.72 6.55
CA LYS A 132 7.89 -3.47 6.58
C LYS A 132 7.71 -4.98 6.34
N VAL A 133 6.68 -5.58 6.93
CA VAL A 133 6.38 -7.00 6.70
C VAL A 133 5.84 -7.21 5.31
N LEU A 134 4.98 -6.30 4.83
CA LEU A 134 4.42 -6.37 3.48
C LEU A 134 5.51 -6.30 2.41
N GLU A 135 6.47 -5.40 2.53
CA GLU A 135 7.63 -5.30 1.64
C GLU A 135 8.39 -6.62 1.53
N LYS A 136 8.68 -7.27 2.66
CA LYS A 136 9.33 -8.58 2.70
C LYS A 136 8.51 -9.66 1.98
N VAL A 137 7.20 -9.67 2.22
CA VAL A 137 6.29 -10.63 1.60
C VAL A 137 6.24 -10.42 0.09
N VAL A 138 6.12 -9.18 -0.37
CA VAL A 138 6.10 -8.84 -1.80
C VAL A 138 7.42 -9.21 -2.47
N THR A 139 8.57 -8.92 -1.85
CA THR A 139 9.88 -9.31 -2.36
C THR A 139 9.99 -10.82 -2.50
N LYS A 140 9.60 -11.58 -1.47
CA LYS A 140 9.62 -13.05 -1.49
C LYS A 140 8.71 -13.63 -2.58
N ILE A 141 7.54 -13.06 -2.79
CA ILE A 141 6.62 -13.46 -3.87
C ILE A 141 7.23 -13.10 -5.23
N GLY A 142 7.85 -11.94 -5.35
CA GLY A 142 8.53 -11.50 -6.57
C GLY A 142 9.61 -12.48 -6.99
N GLU A 143 10.52 -12.79 -6.09
CA GLU A 143 11.64 -13.72 -6.32
C GLU A 143 11.15 -15.14 -6.62
N SER A 144 10.31 -15.71 -5.74
CA SER A 144 9.83 -17.10 -5.89
C SER A 144 8.88 -17.28 -7.06
N GLY A 145 8.14 -16.25 -7.44
CA GLY A 145 7.18 -16.25 -8.54
C GLY A 145 7.80 -15.89 -9.90
N GLY A 146 9.07 -15.49 -9.93
CA GLY A 146 9.76 -15.06 -11.16
C GLY A 146 9.17 -13.79 -11.75
N TYR A 147 8.67 -12.88 -10.92
CA TYR A 147 8.17 -11.59 -11.38
C TYR A 147 9.34 -10.63 -11.64
N SER A 148 9.33 -10.01 -12.80
CA SER A 148 10.30 -8.96 -13.16
C SER A 148 9.97 -7.63 -12.49
N ILE A 149 8.66 -7.39 -12.25
CA ILE A 149 8.17 -6.19 -11.58
C ILE A 149 6.81 -6.46 -10.92
N ILE A 150 6.61 -5.87 -9.75
CA ILE A 150 5.30 -5.81 -9.07
C ILE A 150 4.99 -4.33 -8.81
N LEU A 151 3.85 -3.87 -9.28
CA LEU A 151 3.43 -2.47 -9.21
C LEU A 151 2.26 -2.29 -8.25
N GLU A 152 2.14 -1.11 -7.65
CA GLU A 152 0.94 -0.71 -6.92
C GLU A 152 -0.20 -0.39 -7.90
N SER A 153 -1.36 -1.00 -7.72
CA SER A 153 -2.49 -0.84 -8.63
C SER A 153 -3.11 0.57 -8.64
N ASN A 154 -2.93 1.31 -7.54
CA ASN A 154 -3.46 2.67 -7.38
C ASN A 154 -2.40 3.75 -7.67
N MET A 155 -1.25 3.40 -8.25
CA MET A 155 -0.23 4.39 -8.56
C MET A 155 -0.70 5.36 -9.65
N PRO A 156 -0.37 6.66 -9.55
CA PRO A 156 -0.68 7.62 -10.59
C PRO A 156 -0.11 7.21 -11.96
N GLY A 157 -0.92 7.30 -13.00
CA GLY A 157 -0.52 6.92 -14.35
C GLY A 157 -0.84 5.47 -14.74
N LEU A 158 -1.30 4.64 -13.83
CA LEU A 158 -1.80 3.29 -14.12
C LEU A 158 -3.32 3.34 -14.26
N TYR A 159 -3.82 3.32 -15.49
CA TYR A 159 -5.25 3.50 -15.79
C TYR A 159 -6.04 2.20 -15.95
N TYR A 160 -5.35 1.13 -16.30
CA TYR A 160 -5.97 -0.17 -16.52
C TYR A 160 -5.03 -1.30 -16.10
N VAL A 161 -5.58 -2.26 -15.40
CA VAL A 161 -4.90 -3.48 -14.99
C VAL A 161 -5.82 -4.66 -15.29
N SER A 162 -5.29 -5.65 -15.98
CA SER A 162 -6.02 -6.92 -16.17
C SER A 162 -6.12 -7.64 -14.83
N PRO A 163 -7.31 -8.14 -14.45
CA PRO A 163 -7.45 -8.98 -13.25
C PRO A 163 -6.53 -10.21 -13.23
N ALA A 164 -6.10 -10.66 -14.40
CA ALA A 164 -5.21 -11.83 -14.53
C ALA A 164 -3.80 -11.62 -13.94
N ILE A 165 -3.35 -10.36 -13.81
CA ILE A 165 -2.05 -10.02 -13.23
C ILE A 165 -2.15 -9.44 -11.82
N ASP A 166 -3.36 -9.35 -11.25
CA ASP A 166 -3.56 -8.91 -9.88
C ASP A 166 -3.31 -10.09 -8.92
N ILE A 167 -2.27 -9.94 -8.10
CA ILE A 167 -1.87 -10.93 -7.10
C ILE A 167 -2.22 -10.53 -5.67
N THR A 168 -3.05 -9.51 -5.49
CA THR A 168 -3.40 -8.94 -4.18
C THR A 168 -3.86 -10.00 -3.18
N ASP A 169 -4.77 -10.90 -3.59
CA ASP A 169 -5.30 -11.94 -2.70
C ASP A 169 -4.22 -12.97 -2.29
N SER A 170 -3.26 -13.24 -3.17
CA SER A 170 -2.11 -14.09 -2.86
C SER A 170 -1.18 -13.42 -1.85
N VAL A 171 -0.97 -12.10 -2.00
CA VAL A 171 -0.19 -11.29 -1.06
C VAL A 171 -0.88 -11.25 0.31
N ILE A 172 -2.21 -11.06 0.39
CA ILE A 172 -2.96 -11.08 1.65
C ILE A 172 -2.75 -12.41 2.38
N LYS A 173 -2.87 -13.54 1.69
CA LYS A 173 -2.67 -14.87 2.28
C LYS A 173 -1.25 -15.06 2.81
N ALA A 174 -0.25 -14.70 2.02
CA ALA A 174 1.15 -14.81 2.40
C ALA A 174 1.49 -13.87 3.58
N TYR A 175 0.95 -12.65 3.56
CA TYR A 175 1.11 -11.68 4.63
C TYR A 175 0.50 -12.18 5.95
N ASP A 176 -0.70 -12.74 5.91
CA ASP A 176 -1.35 -13.31 7.11
C ASP A 176 -0.57 -14.49 7.69
N GLN A 177 0.07 -15.30 6.84
CA GLN A 177 0.95 -16.40 7.27
C GLN A 177 2.24 -15.90 7.92
N GLU A 178 2.93 -14.96 7.28
CA GLU A 178 4.18 -14.40 7.78
C GLU A 178 3.97 -13.66 9.12
N SER A 179 2.89 -12.89 9.21
CA SER A 179 2.53 -12.13 10.42
C SER A 179 2.15 -13.03 11.60
N ALA A 180 1.52 -14.18 11.34
CA ALA A 180 1.19 -15.16 12.38
C ALA A 180 2.46 -15.78 12.99
N GLY A 181 3.50 -16.01 12.19
CA GLY A 181 4.80 -16.51 12.65
C GLY A 181 5.55 -15.52 13.56
N GLN A 182 5.38 -14.22 13.33
CA GLN A 182 6.03 -13.17 14.13
C GLN A 182 5.32 -12.89 15.46
N SER A 183 4.04 -13.27 15.58
CA SER A 183 3.25 -13.09 16.81
C SER A 183 3.50 -14.13 17.88
N GLN A 184 4.29 -15.18 17.60
CA GLN A 184 4.73 -16.12 18.61
C GLN A 184 6.03 -15.59 19.25
N PRO A 185 6.04 -15.30 20.58
CA PRO A 185 7.30 -15.00 21.26
C PRO A 185 8.22 -16.21 21.09
N SER A 186 9.42 -15.96 20.56
CA SER A 186 10.46 -16.97 20.49
C SER A 186 10.60 -17.57 21.90
N LYS A 187 10.20 -18.83 22.06
CA LYS A 187 10.60 -19.60 23.26
C LYS A 187 12.13 -19.70 23.19
N SER A 188 12.79 -18.75 23.84
CA SER A 188 14.20 -18.87 24.12
C SER A 188 14.39 -20.11 25.02
N LYS A 189 15.16 -21.02 24.46
CA LYS A 189 15.67 -22.21 25.18
C LYS A 189 16.84 -21.79 26.06
#